data_bc19e3daf1dde3fa9640d585057c917d
#
_entry.id   bc19e3daf1dde3fa9640d585057c917d
#
_cell.length_a   1.000
_cell.length_b   1.000
_cell.length_c   1.000
_cell.angle_alpha   90.00
_cell.angle_beta   90.00
_cell.angle_gamma   90.00
#
_symmetry.space_group_name_H-M   'P 1'
#
loop_
_entity.id
_entity.type
_entity.pdbx_description
1 polymer ?
#
loop_
_entity_poly.entity_id
_entity_poly.type
_entity_poly.pdbx_seq_one_letter_code
_entity_poly.pdbx_strand_id
1 'polypeptide(L)'
;MGLLISFMEIKKIIFASDDSYFLEFWPIQAKLCRELFGWEPVLFKISDEDSEFYDDGNGLVKNVKFVEGIHTAIQACTVRMFGTKYFPDDVCICGDLDMLMINKNYFVEQLKHYSEHSLVIMSSDAYDLSRPESNDLFQEEPLPFKQEMYGYIYNVGRGKTFTKILNSDCSFDEFMNRHSNHKDGYKIMWLIDEFYFSDCVNTNQHDVEIIKLKRGHYSKFLTPRRIERHNFPVQLKW
;
A
#
# COMPACT_ATOMS: atom_id res chain seq x y z
N MET A 1 -19.02 -1.17 32.10
CA MET A 1 -17.64 -0.80 31.71
C MET A 1 -17.68 -0.52 30.22
N GLY A 2 -17.78 0.79 29.83
CA GLY A 2 -17.90 1.17 28.41
C GLY A 2 -16.57 0.91 27.74
N LEU A 3 -16.56 0.13 26.66
CA LEU A 3 -15.42 0.06 25.75
C LEU A 3 -15.16 1.48 25.22
N LEU A 4 -14.01 2.05 25.56
CA LEU A 4 -13.49 3.22 24.87
C LEU A 4 -13.21 2.78 23.42
N ILE A 5 -14.06 3.19 22.50
CA ILE A 5 -13.81 2.98 21.06
C ILE A 5 -12.67 3.94 20.72
N SER A 6 -11.49 3.39 20.47
CA SER A 6 -10.37 4.14 19.92
C SER A 6 -10.59 4.29 18.42
N PHE A 7 -10.60 5.55 17.97
CA PHE A 7 -10.79 5.88 16.55
C PHE A 7 -9.49 5.71 15.77
N MET A 8 -9.61 5.46 14.47
CA MET A 8 -8.48 5.24 13.58
C MET A 8 -7.68 6.54 13.39
N GLU A 9 -6.48 6.59 13.97
CA GLU A 9 -5.53 7.69 13.82
C GLU A 9 -4.23 7.19 13.19
N ILE A 10 -3.96 7.60 11.95
CA ILE A 10 -2.76 7.17 11.23
C ILE A 10 -1.51 7.70 11.95
N LYS A 11 -0.58 6.80 12.24
CA LYS A 11 0.74 7.09 12.84
C LYS A 11 1.86 7.00 11.81
N LYS A 12 1.76 6.02 10.90
CA LYS A 12 2.83 5.73 9.94
C LYS A 12 2.30 5.60 8.54
N ILE A 13 3.12 6.03 7.59
CA ILE A 13 2.90 5.74 6.19
C ILE A 13 4.02 4.87 5.66
N ILE A 14 3.64 3.75 5.03
CA ILE A 14 4.56 2.74 4.54
C ILE A 14 4.70 2.89 3.04
N PHE A 15 5.91 3.16 2.60
CA PHE A 15 6.34 3.18 1.22
C PHE A 15 7.33 2.06 0.94
N ALA A 16 7.50 1.74 -0.33
CA ALA A 16 8.54 0.82 -0.76
C ALA A 16 9.13 1.23 -2.10
N SER A 17 10.38 0.85 -2.31
CA SER A 17 11.12 1.05 -3.55
C SER A 17 12.21 0.01 -3.71
N ASP A 18 12.79 -0.07 -4.89
CA ASP A 18 14.11 -0.63 -5.13
C ASP A 18 15.08 0.50 -5.56
N ASP A 19 16.34 0.18 -5.85
CA ASP A 19 17.34 1.17 -6.24
C ASP A 19 17.05 1.87 -7.58
N SER A 20 16.18 1.30 -8.41
CA SER A 20 15.94 1.76 -9.77
C SER A 20 14.60 2.47 -9.96
N TYR A 21 13.69 2.41 -8.98
CA TYR A 21 12.29 2.73 -9.22
C TYR A 21 11.73 3.71 -8.20
N PHE A 22 11.49 4.97 -8.64
CA PHE A 22 10.86 6.05 -7.87
C PHE A 22 11.54 6.49 -6.57
N LEU A 23 12.75 6.00 -6.27
CA LEU A 23 13.45 6.36 -5.05
C LEU A 23 13.70 7.88 -4.93
N GLU A 24 13.81 8.57 -6.05
CA GLU A 24 13.95 10.03 -6.11
C GLU A 24 12.76 10.80 -5.50
N PHE A 25 11.59 10.18 -5.38
CA PHE A 25 10.43 10.80 -4.74
C PHE A 25 10.44 10.69 -3.21
N TRP A 26 11.30 9.82 -2.65
CA TRP A 26 11.33 9.57 -1.21
C TRP A 26 11.49 10.85 -0.37
N PRO A 27 12.48 11.73 -0.61
CA PRO A 27 12.64 12.95 0.20
C PRO A 27 11.41 13.86 0.16
N ILE A 28 10.74 13.94 -1.00
CA ILE A 28 9.55 14.78 -1.18
C ILE A 28 8.37 14.18 -0.41
N GLN A 29 8.11 12.89 -0.58
CA GLN A 29 7.02 12.19 0.10
C GLN A 29 7.21 12.20 1.61
N ALA A 30 8.40 11.91 2.08
CA ALA A 30 8.71 11.90 3.50
C ALA A 30 8.49 13.28 4.13
N LYS A 31 8.95 14.35 3.48
CA LYS A 31 8.72 15.72 3.93
C LYS A 31 7.24 16.07 3.98
N LEU A 32 6.47 15.76 2.94
CA LEU A 32 5.03 15.98 2.92
C LEU A 32 4.33 15.24 4.08
N CYS A 33 4.70 13.99 4.31
CA CYS A 33 4.11 13.19 5.39
C CYS A 33 4.38 13.78 6.77
N ARG A 34 5.60 14.21 7.04
CA ARG A 34 5.98 14.82 8.32
C ARG A 34 5.37 16.21 8.51
N GLU A 35 5.51 17.10 7.53
CA GLU A 35 5.15 18.52 7.68
C GLU A 35 3.65 18.77 7.53
N LEU A 36 2.99 18.14 6.55
CA LEU A 36 1.57 18.36 6.30
C LEU A 36 0.68 17.43 7.12
N PHE A 37 1.10 16.20 7.35
CA PHE A 37 0.24 15.18 7.97
C PHE A 37 0.62 14.89 9.41
N GLY A 38 1.87 15.08 9.80
CA GLY A 38 2.39 14.69 11.11
C GLY A 38 2.47 13.17 11.26
N TRP A 39 2.56 12.44 10.14
CA TRP A 39 2.75 11.00 10.10
C TRP A 39 4.21 10.65 9.90
N GLU A 40 4.66 9.57 10.52
CA GLU A 40 6.01 9.10 10.35
C GLU A 40 6.16 8.34 9.03
N PRO A 41 6.96 8.83 8.07
CA PRO A 41 7.22 8.13 6.83
C PRO A 41 8.21 6.99 7.05
N VAL A 42 7.91 5.83 6.48
CA VAL A 42 8.73 4.61 6.53
C VAL A 42 8.94 4.10 5.12
N LEU A 43 10.20 3.90 4.74
CA LEU A 43 10.60 3.32 3.48
C LEU A 43 11.17 1.92 3.67
N PHE A 44 10.59 0.93 3.02
CA PHE A 44 11.22 -0.37 2.82
C PHE A 44 11.92 -0.38 1.47
N LYS A 45 13.23 -0.57 1.48
CA LYS A 45 14.06 -0.55 0.29
C LYS A 45 14.57 -1.96 -0.01
N ILE A 46 14.21 -2.51 -1.17
CA ILE A 46 14.78 -3.77 -1.66
C ILE A 46 16.24 -3.53 -2.03
N SER A 47 17.13 -4.31 -1.45
CA SER A 47 18.59 -4.11 -1.49
C SER A 47 19.34 -5.45 -1.46
N ASP A 48 20.64 -5.41 -1.63
CA ASP A 48 21.51 -6.60 -1.54
C ASP A 48 21.64 -7.12 -0.11
N GLU A 49 21.40 -6.27 0.90
CA GLU A 49 21.58 -6.59 2.31
C GLU A 49 20.39 -6.12 3.15
N ASP A 50 20.08 -6.86 4.21
CA ASP A 50 19.18 -6.41 5.26
C ASP A 50 19.84 -5.36 6.15
N SER A 51 19.04 -4.45 6.70
CA SER A 51 19.48 -3.55 7.77
C SER A 51 18.49 -3.54 8.93
N GLU A 52 18.93 -3.08 10.09
CA GLU A 52 18.01 -2.54 11.08
C GLU A 52 17.39 -1.23 10.56
N PHE A 53 16.32 -0.76 11.24
CA PHE A 53 15.78 0.56 10.92
C PHE A 53 16.79 1.66 11.24
N TYR A 54 16.93 2.62 10.32
CA TYR A 54 17.71 3.83 10.51
C TYR A 54 16.96 5.05 9.99
N ASP A 55 17.25 6.22 10.52
CA ASP A 55 16.73 7.50 9.99
C ASP A 55 17.75 8.07 8.98
N ASP A 56 17.34 8.27 7.73
CA ASP A 56 18.16 8.86 6.66
C ASP A 56 18.06 10.39 6.60
N GLY A 57 17.40 11.00 7.61
CA GLY A 57 17.11 12.43 7.66
C GLY A 57 15.73 12.78 7.03
N ASN A 58 15.16 11.90 6.22
CA ASN A 58 13.82 12.07 5.65
C ASN A 58 12.79 11.26 6.44
N GLY A 59 13.12 10.04 6.84
CA GLY A 59 12.24 9.13 7.54
C GLY A 59 12.93 7.86 8.00
N LEU A 60 12.15 6.91 8.52
CA LEU A 60 12.66 5.60 8.84
C LEU A 60 12.87 4.79 7.57
N VAL A 61 14.05 4.22 7.42
CA VAL A 61 14.40 3.35 6.29
C VAL A 61 14.79 1.97 6.81
N LYS A 62 14.34 0.94 6.12
CA LYS A 62 14.79 -0.44 6.32
C LYS A 62 15.14 -1.05 4.98
N ASN A 63 16.40 -1.47 4.84
CA ASN A 63 16.78 -2.32 3.72
C ASN A 63 16.24 -3.73 3.96
N VAL A 64 15.72 -4.33 2.91
CA VAL A 64 15.24 -5.71 2.90
C VAL A 64 15.96 -6.43 1.78
N LYS A 65 16.68 -7.49 2.14
CA LYS A 65 17.41 -8.27 1.16
C LYS A 65 16.48 -8.85 0.13
N PHE A 66 16.84 -8.70 -1.15
CA PHE A 66 16.04 -9.25 -2.23
C PHE A 66 16.04 -10.78 -2.24
N VAL A 67 14.94 -11.34 -2.70
CA VAL A 67 14.78 -12.79 -2.94
C VAL A 67 15.21 -13.11 -4.36
N GLU A 68 16.14 -14.04 -4.53
CA GLU A 68 16.64 -14.43 -5.84
C GLU A 68 15.54 -14.99 -6.75
N GLY A 69 15.67 -14.70 -8.04
CA GLY A 69 14.74 -15.20 -9.05
C GLY A 69 13.41 -14.42 -9.18
N ILE A 70 13.19 -13.42 -8.33
CA ILE A 70 12.01 -12.55 -8.39
C ILE A 70 12.46 -11.11 -8.71
N HIS A 71 11.80 -10.46 -9.67
CA HIS A 71 12.13 -9.09 -10.04
C HIS A 71 11.98 -8.12 -8.86
N THR A 72 12.96 -7.24 -8.63
CA THR A 72 13.02 -6.34 -7.46
C THR A 72 11.84 -5.39 -7.37
N ALA A 73 11.32 -4.90 -8.50
CA ALA A 73 10.12 -4.06 -8.52
C ALA A 73 8.87 -4.78 -7.98
N ILE A 74 8.72 -6.08 -8.25
CA ILE A 74 7.64 -6.90 -7.68
C ILE A 74 7.81 -7.02 -6.17
N GLN A 75 9.05 -7.21 -5.73
CA GLN A 75 9.36 -7.28 -4.31
C GLN A 75 9.11 -5.95 -3.62
N ALA A 76 9.42 -4.82 -4.25
CA ALA A 76 9.12 -3.49 -3.74
C ALA A 76 7.60 -3.27 -3.58
N CYS A 77 6.79 -3.62 -4.58
CA CYS A 77 5.34 -3.56 -4.44
C CYS A 77 4.83 -4.42 -3.27
N THR A 78 5.44 -5.59 -3.07
CA THR A 78 5.03 -6.56 -2.06
C THR A 78 5.50 -6.22 -0.66
N VAL A 79 6.73 -5.70 -0.50
CA VAL A 79 7.33 -5.45 0.82
C VAL A 79 6.59 -4.38 1.62
N ARG A 80 5.91 -3.42 0.99
CA ARG A 80 5.08 -2.44 1.71
C ARG A 80 3.92 -3.09 2.49
N MET A 81 3.36 -4.19 1.96
CA MET A 81 2.38 -4.99 2.68
C MET A 81 3.01 -5.70 3.87
N PHE A 82 4.08 -6.42 3.60
CA PHE A 82 4.84 -7.17 4.60
C PHE A 82 5.38 -6.28 5.71
N GLY A 83 5.83 -5.08 5.36
CA GLY A 83 6.47 -4.12 6.25
C GLY A 83 5.57 -3.63 7.40
N THR A 84 4.25 -3.68 7.23
CA THR A 84 3.30 -3.29 8.29
C THR A 84 3.46 -4.11 9.57
N LYS A 85 3.92 -5.36 9.49
CA LYS A 85 4.16 -6.24 10.65
C LYS A 85 5.16 -5.70 11.67
N TYR A 86 6.08 -4.83 11.23
CA TYR A 86 7.06 -4.22 12.13
C TYR A 86 6.47 -3.16 13.05
N PHE A 87 5.21 -2.77 12.82
CA PHE A 87 4.48 -1.74 13.57
C PHE A 87 3.11 -2.28 14.02
N PRO A 88 3.08 -3.37 14.82
CA PRO A 88 1.86 -4.13 15.09
C PRO A 88 0.75 -3.29 15.77
N ASP A 89 1.14 -2.32 16.59
CA ASP A 89 0.20 -1.49 17.36
C ASP A 89 -0.08 -0.12 16.74
N ASP A 90 0.70 0.29 15.72
CA ASP A 90 0.46 1.53 15.01
C ASP A 90 -0.58 1.35 13.91
N VAL A 91 -1.40 2.38 13.70
CA VAL A 91 -2.24 2.49 12.51
C VAL A 91 -1.36 2.94 11.36
N CYS A 92 -1.23 2.08 10.37
CA CYS A 92 -0.43 2.28 9.17
C CYS A 92 -1.32 2.56 7.97
N ILE A 93 -0.83 3.38 7.04
CA ILE A 93 -1.35 3.51 5.69
C ILE A 93 -0.28 3.09 4.70
N CYS A 94 -0.63 2.28 3.71
CA CYS A 94 0.28 1.89 2.63
C CYS A 94 0.13 2.85 1.45
N GLY A 95 1.23 3.41 0.96
CA GLY A 95 1.24 4.38 -0.12
C GLY A 95 2.16 3.99 -1.26
N ASP A 96 1.92 4.56 -2.45
CA ASP A 96 2.86 4.51 -3.56
C ASP A 96 3.79 5.71 -3.51
N LEU A 97 5.05 5.48 -3.80
CA LEU A 97 6.06 6.53 -3.71
C LEU A 97 5.90 7.59 -4.81
N ASP A 98 5.31 7.21 -5.95
CA ASP A 98 5.01 8.09 -7.09
C ASP A 98 3.65 8.80 -6.99
N MET A 99 2.91 8.60 -5.91
CA MET A 99 1.61 9.23 -5.69
C MET A 99 1.68 10.25 -4.55
N LEU A 100 1.80 11.54 -4.89
CA LEU A 100 1.87 12.60 -3.88
C LEU A 100 0.56 12.74 -3.12
N MET A 101 0.65 12.55 -1.82
CA MET A 101 -0.45 12.85 -0.91
C MET A 101 -0.38 14.33 -0.50
N ILE A 102 -1.39 15.09 -0.88
CA ILE A 102 -1.42 16.55 -0.68
C ILE A 102 -2.56 17.03 0.22
N ASN A 103 -3.49 16.13 0.58
CA ASN A 103 -4.67 16.52 1.34
C ASN A 103 -4.91 15.57 2.53
N LYS A 104 -4.47 15.99 3.72
CA LYS A 104 -4.69 15.25 4.97
C LYS A 104 -6.17 14.98 5.25
N ASN A 105 -7.03 15.95 4.98
CA ASN A 105 -8.45 15.85 5.29
C ASN A 105 -9.15 14.75 4.47
N TYR A 106 -8.62 14.42 3.28
CA TYR A 106 -9.12 13.29 2.50
C TYR A 106 -9.07 11.98 3.31
N PHE A 107 -8.02 11.77 4.07
CA PHE A 107 -7.86 10.57 4.88
C PHE A 107 -8.58 10.69 6.23
N VAL A 108 -8.31 11.75 6.98
CA VAL A 108 -8.79 11.91 8.35
C VAL A 108 -10.31 11.93 8.43
N GLU A 109 -10.98 12.69 7.54
CA GLU A 109 -12.44 12.80 7.56
C GLU A 109 -13.14 11.48 7.21
N GLN A 110 -12.51 10.66 6.40
CA GLN A 110 -13.06 9.34 6.04
C GLN A 110 -12.88 8.31 7.16
N LEU A 111 -11.78 8.41 7.91
CA LEU A 111 -11.36 7.40 8.87
C LEU A 111 -11.89 7.64 10.29
N LYS A 112 -12.23 8.85 10.66
CA LYS A 112 -12.58 9.27 12.02
C LYS A 112 -13.75 8.52 12.68
N HIS A 113 -14.52 7.78 11.91
CA HIS A 113 -15.70 7.03 12.40
C HIS A 113 -15.43 5.53 12.55
N TYR A 114 -14.27 5.04 12.12
CA TYR A 114 -13.98 3.62 12.13
C TYR A 114 -13.05 3.25 13.28
N SER A 115 -13.20 2.00 13.73
CA SER A 115 -12.36 1.43 14.76
C SER A 115 -10.94 1.22 14.23
N GLU A 116 -9.93 1.48 15.04
CA GLU A 116 -8.53 1.17 14.72
C GLU A 116 -8.26 -0.34 14.54
N HIS A 117 -9.22 -1.21 14.93
CA HIS A 117 -9.15 -2.65 14.72
C HIS A 117 -9.65 -3.10 13.35
N SER A 118 -10.28 -2.20 12.59
CA SER A 118 -10.76 -2.48 11.23
C SER A 118 -9.64 -2.36 10.21
N LEU A 119 -9.81 -3.01 9.05
CA LEU A 119 -9.05 -2.72 7.84
C LEU A 119 -9.92 -1.85 6.92
N VAL A 120 -9.44 -0.67 6.55
CA VAL A 120 -10.14 0.24 5.62
C VAL A 120 -9.47 0.19 4.26
N ILE A 121 -10.22 -0.19 3.25
CA ILE A 121 -9.83 -0.19 1.84
C ILE A 121 -10.38 1.08 1.21
N MET A 122 -9.52 2.09 0.99
CA MET A 122 -9.95 3.41 0.53
C MET A 122 -10.23 3.50 -0.97
N SER A 123 -9.91 2.47 -1.72
CA SER A 123 -10.08 2.40 -3.18
C SER A 123 -10.77 1.11 -3.58
N SER A 124 -11.85 0.75 -2.88
CA SER A 124 -12.54 -0.53 -3.10
C SER A 124 -13.16 -0.67 -4.50
N ASP A 125 -13.34 0.44 -5.21
CA ASP A 125 -13.85 0.51 -6.57
C ASP A 125 -12.75 0.77 -7.62
N ALA A 126 -11.48 0.53 -7.28
CA ALA A 126 -10.35 0.76 -8.19
C ALA A 126 -10.47 -0.07 -9.48
N TYR A 127 -11.04 -1.28 -9.37
CA TYR A 127 -11.22 -2.24 -10.45
C TYR A 127 -12.70 -2.50 -10.76
N ASP A 128 -13.54 -1.49 -10.55
CA ASP A 128 -14.95 -1.56 -10.96
C ASP A 128 -15.03 -1.54 -12.50
N LEU A 129 -15.17 -2.73 -13.07
CA LEU A 129 -15.25 -2.94 -14.53
C LEU A 129 -16.49 -2.29 -15.18
N SER A 130 -17.43 -1.79 -14.39
CA SER A 130 -18.57 -1.01 -14.90
C SER A 130 -18.15 0.41 -15.30
N ARG A 131 -16.94 0.86 -14.94
CA ARG A 131 -16.43 2.19 -15.28
C ARG A 131 -15.64 2.14 -16.58
N PRO A 132 -15.88 3.07 -17.53
CA PRO A 132 -15.19 3.12 -18.81
C PRO A 132 -13.64 3.18 -18.65
N GLU A 133 -13.17 3.89 -17.63
CA GLU A 133 -11.73 4.07 -17.38
C GLU A 133 -11.02 2.77 -16.96
N SER A 134 -11.75 1.82 -16.40
CA SER A 134 -11.19 0.52 -15.98
C SER A 134 -11.04 -0.44 -17.15
N ASN A 135 -11.78 -0.24 -18.25
CA ASN A 135 -11.77 -1.13 -19.40
C ASN A 135 -10.47 -1.05 -20.21
N ASP A 136 -9.76 0.08 -20.19
CA ASP A 136 -8.54 0.27 -20.98
C ASP A 136 -7.37 -0.59 -20.51
N LEU A 137 -7.34 -0.94 -19.22
CA LEU A 137 -6.29 -1.79 -18.64
C LEU A 137 -6.49 -3.29 -18.92
N PHE A 138 -7.70 -3.71 -19.30
CA PHE A 138 -8.10 -5.12 -19.34
C PHE A 138 -8.73 -5.54 -20.67
N GLN A 139 -8.56 -4.76 -21.73
CA GLN A 139 -9.25 -4.97 -23.02
C GLN A 139 -8.84 -6.27 -23.75
N GLU A 140 -7.69 -6.84 -23.43
CA GLU A 140 -7.18 -7.97 -24.23
C GLU A 140 -7.47 -9.36 -23.64
N GLU A 141 -7.75 -9.49 -22.34
CA GLU A 141 -8.12 -10.76 -21.73
C GLU A 141 -9.10 -10.56 -20.56
N PRO A 142 -10.15 -11.40 -20.43
CA PRO A 142 -11.00 -11.34 -19.25
C PRO A 142 -10.17 -11.64 -18.01
N LEU A 143 -10.28 -10.78 -17.00
CA LEU A 143 -9.63 -11.02 -15.71
C LEU A 143 -10.08 -12.41 -15.20
N PRO A 144 -9.15 -13.26 -14.78
CA PRO A 144 -9.46 -14.62 -14.34
C PRO A 144 -10.26 -14.68 -13.04
N PHE A 145 -10.85 -13.55 -12.60
CA PHE A 145 -11.44 -13.44 -11.27
C PHE A 145 -12.93 -13.62 -11.24
N LYS A 146 -13.33 -14.48 -10.32
CA LYS A 146 -14.69 -14.60 -9.81
C LYS A 146 -14.95 -13.73 -8.56
N GLN A 147 -13.92 -13.04 -8.06
CA GLN A 147 -13.93 -12.31 -6.79
C GLN A 147 -13.69 -10.81 -6.99
N GLU A 148 -14.16 -10.01 -6.04
CA GLU A 148 -13.88 -8.58 -6.02
C GLU A 148 -12.37 -8.33 -5.89
N MET A 149 -11.85 -7.42 -6.69
CA MET A 149 -10.46 -7.01 -6.69
C MET A 149 -10.33 -5.60 -6.09
N TYR A 150 -9.33 -5.41 -5.25
CA TYR A 150 -9.08 -4.17 -4.53
C TYR A 150 -7.70 -3.61 -4.85
N GLY A 151 -7.63 -2.29 -5.05
CA GLY A 151 -6.35 -1.60 -5.12
C GLY A 151 -5.61 -1.70 -3.78
N TYR A 152 -4.30 -1.88 -3.85
CA TYR A 152 -3.49 -1.92 -2.63
C TYR A 152 -3.14 -0.53 -2.08
N ILE A 153 -3.43 0.52 -2.80
CA ILE A 153 -3.07 1.89 -2.47
C ILE A 153 -4.00 2.45 -1.39
N TYR A 154 -3.40 3.07 -0.36
CA TYR A 154 -4.08 3.74 0.75
C TYR A 154 -4.99 2.86 1.59
N ASN A 155 -4.64 1.59 1.73
CA ASN A 155 -5.28 0.75 2.73
C ASN A 155 -4.77 1.11 4.13
N VAL A 156 -5.70 1.19 5.09
CA VAL A 156 -5.42 1.70 6.44
C VAL A 156 -5.85 0.67 7.48
N GLY A 157 -4.98 0.42 8.44
CA GLY A 157 -5.25 -0.48 9.57
C GLY A 157 -4.06 -0.58 10.51
N ARG A 158 -4.24 -1.20 11.65
CA ARG A 158 -3.10 -1.56 12.52
C ARG A 158 -2.19 -2.58 11.84
N GLY A 159 -0.88 -2.50 12.11
CA GLY A 159 0.06 -3.46 11.55
C GLY A 159 -0.31 -4.91 11.83
N LYS A 160 -0.78 -5.24 13.06
CA LYS A 160 -1.28 -6.58 13.41
C LYS A 160 -2.54 -6.98 12.62
N THR A 161 -3.38 -6.03 12.24
CA THR A 161 -4.55 -6.28 11.38
C THR A 161 -4.11 -6.70 9.99
N PHE A 162 -3.15 -5.97 9.40
CA PHE A 162 -2.53 -6.36 8.14
C PHE A 162 -1.85 -7.73 8.24
N THR A 163 -1.05 -7.96 9.29
CA THR A 163 -0.36 -9.24 9.53
C THR A 163 -1.33 -10.41 9.52
N LYS A 164 -2.47 -10.25 10.19
CA LYS A 164 -3.51 -11.28 10.25
C LYS A 164 -4.16 -11.54 8.89
N ILE A 165 -4.58 -10.48 8.19
CA ILE A 165 -5.21 -10.59 6.87
C ILE A 165 -4.26 -11.20 5.86
N LEU A 166 -3.02 -10.72 5.80
CA LEU A 166 -2.02 -11.12 4.82
C LEU A 166 -1.28 -12.42 5.20
N ASN A 167 -1.51 -12.93 6.41
CA ASN A 167 -0.74 -14.04 6.97
C ASN A 167 0.78 -13.79 6.86
N SER A 168 1.22 -12.58 7.20
CA SER A 168 2.60 -12.11 7.01
C SER A 168 3.51 -12.32 8.22
N ASP A 169 3.09 -13.14 9.20
CA ASP A 169 3.93 -13.54 10.33
C ASP A 169 4.90 -14.66 9.94
N CYS A 170 5.83 -14.33 9.06
CA CYS A 170 6.83 -15.23 8.48
C CYS A 170 8.04 -14.43 7.99
N SER A 171 9.07 -15.07 7.43
CA SER A 171 10.17 -14.37 6.76
C SER A 171 9.71 -13.69 5.46
N PHE A 172 10.47 -12.71 4.96
CA PHE A 172 10.17 -12.06 3.68
C PHE A 172 10.27 -13.03 2.52
N ASP A 173 11.27 -13.92 2.54
CA ASP A 173 11.43 -14.98 1.53
C ASP A 173 10.21 -15.88 1.44
N GLU A 174 9.70 -16.32 2.59
CA GLU A 174 8.51 -17.15 2.65
C GLU A 174 7.26 -16.41 2.15
N PHE A 175 7.13 -15.14 2.52
CA PHE A 175 6.06 -14.28 2.04
C PHE A 175 6.12 -14.09 0.53
N MET A 176 7.31 -13.81 -0.03
CA MET A 176 7.52 -13.66 -1.47
C MET A 176 7.27 -14.97 -2.23
N ASN A 177 7.68 -16.10 -1.69
CA ASN A 177 7.43 -17.39 -2.32
C ASN A 177 5.94 -17.71 -2.42
N ARG A 178 5.15 -17.35 -1.40
CA ARG A 178 3.67 -17.46 -1.48
C ARG A 178 3.09 -16.56 -2.55
N HIS A 179 3.58 -15.33 -2.66
CA HIS A 179 3.19 -14.37 -3.69
C HIS A 179 3.52 -14.86 -5.10
N SER A 180 4.73 -15.38 -5.31
CA SER A 180 5.18 -15.83 -6.62
C SER A 180 4.42 -17.05 -7.11
N ASN A 181 3.89 -17.89 -6.21
CA ASN A 181 3.05 -19.03 -6.58
C ASN A 181 1.66 -18.60 -7.10
N HIS A 182 1.17 -17.41 -6.71
CA HIS A 182 -0.01 -16.83 -7.35
C HIS A 182 0.26 -16.35 -8.79
N LYS A 183 1.53 -16.35 -9.22
CA LYS A 183 2.00 -15.87 -10.51
C LYS A 183 1.59 -16.74 -11.69
N ASP A 184 1.43 -18.04 -11.50
CA ASP A 184 1.25 -19.00 -12.59
C ASP A 184 -0.11 -18.88 -13.33
N GLY A 185 -1.02 -18.06 -12.84
CA GLY A 185 -2.30 -17.73 -13.49
C GLY A 185 -2.41 -16.34 -14.06
N TYR A 186 -1.42 -15.43 -13.83
CA TYR A 186 -1.58 -14.02 -14.13
C TYR A 186 -0.49 -13.48 -15.04
N LYS A 187 -0.86 -13.05 -16.24
CA LYS A 187 0.06 -12.44 -17.22
C LYS A 187 0.47 -11.01 -16.85
N ILE A 188 -0.21 -10.36 -15.87
CA ILE A 188 0.01 -8.97 -15.53
C ILE A 188 0.79 -8.87 -14.22
N MET A 189 2.12 -8.84 -14.31
CA MET A 189 3.02 -8.81 -13.16
C MET A 189 2.84 -7.59 -12.23
N TRP A 190 2.36 -6.45 -12.75
CA TRP A 190 2.18 -5.21 -11.99
C TRP A 190 1.08 -5.23 -10.95
N LEU A 191 0.14 -6.16 -11.07
CA LEU A 191 -1.01 -6.25 -10.17
C LEU A 191 -0.90 -7.41 -9.18
N ILE A 192 0.25 -8.05 -9.09
CA ILE A 192 0.41 -9.26 -8.27
C ILE A 192 0.17 -9.00 -6.78
N ASP A 193 0.57 -7.82 -6.29
CA ASP A 193 0.31 -7.38 -4.92
C ASP A 193 -1.18 -7.16 -4.65
N GLU A 194 -1.88 -6.55 -5.61
CA GLU A 194 -3.33 -6.30 -5.50
C GLU A 194 -4.14 -7.59 -5.60
N PHE A 195 -3.68 -8.54 -6.40
CA PHE A 195 -4.27 -9.88 -6.48
C PHE A 195 -4.15 -10.63 -5.17
N TYR A 196 -2.93 -10.71 -4.65
CA TYR A 196 -2.69 -11.38 -3.38
C TYR A 196 -3.48 -10.71 -2.25
N PHE A 197 -3.45 -9.38 -2.18
CA PHE A 197 -4.21 -8.62 -1.21
C PHE A 197 -5.71 -8.94 -1.29
N SER A 198 -6.27 -8.91 -2.50
CA SER A 198 -7.69 -9.17 -2.73
C SER A 198 -8.08 -10.59 -2.34
N ASP A 199 -7.25 -11.58 -2.67
CA ASP A 199 -7.45 -12.97 -2.27
C ASP A 199 -7.41 -13.13 -0.75
N CYS A 200 -6.41 -12.54 -0.09
CA CYS A 200 -6.32 -12.53 1.37
C CYS A 200 -7.53 -11.86 2.03
N VAL A 201 -7.96 -10.71 1.53
CA VAL A 201 -9.14 -10.00 2.03
C VAL A 201 -10.39 -10.85 1.87
N ASN A 202 -10.60 -11.45 0.70
CA ASN A 202 -11.79 -12.25 0.43
C ASN A 202 -11.82 -13.57 1.20
N THR A 203 -10.66 -14.13 1.51
CA THR A 203 -10.54 -15.39 2.25
C THR A 203 -10.62 -15.19 3.76
N ASN A 204 -10.01 -14.12 4.30
CA ASN A 204 -9.81 -13.91 5.74
C ASN A 204 -10.78 -12.89 6.36
N GLN A 205 -11.91 -12.55 5.68
CA GLN A 205 -12.87 -11.54 6.19
C GLN A 205 -13.51 -11.89 7.52
N HIS A 206 -13.55 -13.15 7.92
CA HIS A 206 -14.33 -13.59 9.10
C HIS A 206 -13.80 -13.08 10.45
N ASP A 207 -12.54 -12.65 10.49
CA ASP A 207 -11.83 -12.34 11.71
C ASP A 207 -11.48 -10.86 11.90
N VAL A 208 -11.74 -10.02 10.89
CA VAL A 208 -11.43 -8.59 10.88
C VAL A 208 -12.58 -7.83 10.22
N GLU A 209 -13.00 -6.74 10.84
CA GLU A 209 -13.95 -5.83 10.20
C GLU A 209 -13.28 -5.14 9.00
N ILE A 210 -13.83 -5.34 7.80
CA ILE A 210 -13.33 -4.74 6.57
C ILE A 210 -14.28 -3.66 6.09
N ILE A 211 -13.78 -2.44 6.03
CA ILE A 211 -14.51 -1.25 5.57
C ILE A 211 -14.10 -0.95 4.13
N LYS A 212 -15.06 -0.93 3.22
CA LYS A 212 -14.83 -0.69 1.78
C LYS A 212 -15.33 0.70 1.42
N LEU A 213 -14.40 1.62 1.11
CA LEU A 213 -14.71 2.99 0.71
C LEU A 213 -14.50 3.17 -0.79
N LYS A 214 -15.47 3.79 -1.47
CA LYS A 214 -15.38 4.09 -2.90
C LYS A 214 -14.77 5.46 -3.13
N ARG A 215 -13.91 5.59 -4.13
CA ARG A 215 -13.29 6.88 -4.53
C ARG A 215 -14.31 7.97 -4.85
N GLY A 216 -15.42 7.61 -5.45
CA GLY A 216 -16.45 8.55 -5.90
C GLY A 216 -17.30 9.19 -4.81
N HIS A 217 -17.32 8.66 -3.58
CA HIS A 217 -18.15 9.20 -2.50
C HIS A 217 -17.62 10.52 -1.92
N TYR A 218 -16.36 10.89 -2.20
CA TYR A 218 -15.69 12.05 -1.64
C TYR A 218 -15.16 13.01 -2.70
N SER A 219 -15.97 13.23 -3.75
CA SER A 219 -15.62 14.14 -4.87
C SER A 219 -15.28 15.58 -4.46
N LYS A 220 -15.68 16.00 -3.26
CA LYS A 220 -15.31 17.31 -2.69
C LYS A 220 -13.86 17.37 -2.17
N PHE A 221 -13.19 16.23 -2.02
CA PHE A 221 -11.77 16.17 -1.66
C PHE A 221 -10.98 15.80 -2.90
N LEU A 222 -9.87 16.51 -3.14
CA LEU A 222 -8.94 16.14 -4.20
C LEU A 222 -8.38 14.76 -3.90
N THR A 223 -8.68 13.79 -4.76
CA THR A 223 -8.03 12.48 -4.69
C THR A 223 -6.53 12.64 -4.95
N PRO A 224 -5.68 11.85 -4.29
CA PRO A 224 -4.27 11.80 -4.65
C PRO A 224 -4.14 11.51 -6.15
N ARG A 225 -3.31 12.27 -6.84
CA ARG A 225 -3.05 12.05 -8.26
C ARG A 225 -1.70 11.38 -8.41
N ARG A 226 -1.65 10.40 -9.28
CA ARG A 226 -0.38 9.81 -9.71
C ARG A 226 0.46 10.89 -10.41
N ILE A 227 1.74 10.94 -10.08
CA ILE A 227 2.71 11.73 -10.82
C ILE A 227 3.07 10.90 -12.05
N GLU A 228 2.45 11.20 -13.19
CA GLU A 228 2.85 10.56 -14.44
C GLU A 228 4.18 11.14 -14.89
N ARG A 229 5.21 10.31 -15.00
CA ARG A 229 6.55 10.71 -15.48
C ARG A 229 6.52 11.45 -16.81
N HIS A 230 5.54 11.17 -17.65
CA HIS A 230 5.41 11.79 -18.99
C HIS A 230 4.91 13.24 -18.94
N ASN A 231 4.32 13.67 -17.84
CA ASN A 231 3.76 15.02 -17.70
C ASN A 231 4.68 15.99 -16.97
N PHE A 232 5.81 15.53 -16.45
CA PHE A 232 6.85 16.40 -15.96
C PHE A 232 7.84 16.68 -17.11
N PRO A 233 8.14 17.95 -17.43
CA PRO A 233 9.28 18.23 -18.28
C PRO A 233 10.51 17.69 -17.56
N VAL A 234 11.01 16.55 -18.04
CA VAL A 234 12.15 15.85 -17.48
C VAL A 234 13.38 16.71 -17.68
N GLN A 235 13.65 17.62 -16.78
CA GLN A 235 14.98 18.18 -16.55
C GLN A 235 15.06 18.82 -15.18
N LEU A 236 14.78 18.07 -14.11
CA LEU A 236 15.43 18.32 -12.85
C LEU A 236 16.67 17.42 -12.81
N LYS A 237 17.72 17.83 -13.51
CA LYS A 237 19.09 17.40 -13.18
C LYS A 237 19.48 18.14 -11.91
N TRP A 238 19.53 17.42 -10.82
CA TRP A 238 20.21 17.86 -9.58
C TRP A 238 21.71 17.73 -9.75
#